data_9aec2751bf4cc1421f6254c143cb1c70
#
_entry.id   9aec2751bf4cc1421f6254c143cb1c70
#
_cell.length_a   1.000
_cell.length_b   1.000
_cell.length_c   1.000
_cell.angle_alpha   90.00
_cell.angle_beta   90.00
_cell.angle_gamma   90.00
#
_symmetry.space_group_name_H-M   'P 1'
#
loop_
_entity.id
_entity.type
_entity.pdbx_description
1 polymer ?
#
loop_
_entity_poly.entity_id
_entity_poly.type
_entity_poly.pdbx_seq_one_letter_code
_entity_poly.pdbx_strand_id
1 'polypeptide(L)'
;MTYRIPPTPHITVYATTTQTIAATNTAQVIAFNTTGAADGITLVTTSRITLPAIGTYLFSVSAVVQATAANKSCSIWFRKNGSNVAASNTKVICLNGEPTILAVVINLECTTAGDYYELWMAGTATSVGVYATAAAVGPPVEPSVPSIIVSVVQVS
;
A
#
# COMPACT_ATOMS: atom_id res chain seq x y z
N MET A 1 11.05 -22.88 -33.33
CA MET A 1 9.89 -22.54 -32.50
C MET A 1 10.41 -21.88 -31.24
N THR A 2 10.21 -20.58 -31.07
CA THR A 2 10.72 -19.85 -29.89
C THR A 2 9.69 -20.01 -28.77
N TYR A 3 10.01 -20.80 -27.74
CA TYR A 3 9.17 -20.92 -26.55
C TYR A 3 9.26 -19.61 -25.76
N ARG A 4 8.18 -18.85 -25.73
CA ARG A 4 8.08 -17.63 -24.94
C ARG A 4 7.38 -17.98 -23.62
N ILE A 5 8.11 -17.88 -22.51
CA ILE A 5 7.50 -18.01 -21.19
C ILE A 5 6.53 -16.82 -21.03
N PRO A 6 5.25 -17.06 -20.67
CA PRO A 6 4.32 -15.98 -20.38
C PRO A 6 4.88 -15.09 -19.27
N PRO A 7 4.72 -13.77 -19.35
CA PRO A 7 5.16 -12.89 -18.29
C PRO A 7 4.39 -13.20 -16.98
N THR A 8 5.11 -13.17 -15.86
CA THR A 8 4.51 -13.34 -14.54
C THR A 8 3.67 -12.11 -14.19
N PRO A 9 2.38 -12.27 -13.83
CA PRO A 9 1.54 -11.16 -13.43
C PRO A 9 2.16 -10.35 -12.28
N HIS A 10 2.24 -9.04 -12.47
CA HIS A 10 2.81 -8.14 -11.48
C HIS A 10 2.23 -6.72 -11.60
N ILE A 11 2.36 -5.93 -10.53
CA ILE A 11 2.05 -4.51 -10.53
C ILE A 11 2.87 -3.81 -9.44
N THR A 12 3.25 -2.57 -9.70
CA THR A 12 3.68 -1.63 -8.66
C THR A 12 2.76 -0.43 -8.69
N VAL A 13 2.15 -0.11 -7.55
CA VAL A 13 1.32 1.09 -7.36
C VAL A 13 1.87 1.93 -6.23
N TYR A 14 1.71 3.24 -6.31
CA TYR A 14 2.16 4.15 -5.26
C TYR A 14 1.32 5.41 -5.19
N ALA A 15 1.40 6.10 -4.06
CA ALA A 15 0.77 7.40 -3.88
C ALA A 15 1.84 8.48 -3.65
N THR A 16 1.73 9.57 -4.41
CA THR A 16 2.62 10.75 -4.32
C THR A 16 2.04 11.85 -3.46
N THR A 17 0.90 11.61 -2.83
CA THR A 17 0.19 12.56 -1.97
C THR A 17 0.09 12.03 -0.54
N THR A 18 0.11 12.94 0.43
CA THR A 18 -0.18 12.63 1.82
C THR A 18 -1.66 12.30 1.99
N GLN A 19 -1.96 11.26 2.77
CA GLN A 19 -3.31 10.86 3.12
C GLN A 19 -3.41 10.68 4.63
N THR A 20 -4.19 11.52 5.29
CA THR A 20 -4.48 11.41 6.72
C THR A 20 -5.87 10.84 6.94
N ILE A 21 -6.11 10.21 8.10
CA ILE A 21 -7.43 9.69 8.41
C ILE A 21 -8.44 10.82 8.64
N ALA A 22 -9.65 10.65 8.11
CA ALA A 22 -10.71 11.67 8.21
C ALA A 22 -11.32 11.77 9.63
N ALA A 23 -11.34 10.64 10.36
CA ALA A 23 -11.89 10.58 11.71
C ALA A 23 -11.10 9.59 12.58
N THR A 24 -10.88 9.95 13.84
CA THR A 24 -10.18 9.13 14.84
C THR A 24 -10.83 7.76 14.98
N ASN A 25 -10.01 6.71 14.99
CA ASN A 25 -10.42 5.29 15.12
C ASN A 25 -11.40 4.82 14.05
N THR A 26 -11.47 5.52 12.92
CA THR A 26 -12.31 5.14 11.78
C THR A 26 -11.44 4.61 10.66
N ALA A 27 -11.82 3.46 10.11
CA ALA A 27 -11.11 2.84 9.01
C ALA A 27 -11.30 3.63 7.72
N GLN A 28 -10.22 3.83 6.97
CA GLN A 28 -10.18 4.53 5.70
C GLN A 28 -9.33 3.76 4.70
N VAL A 29 -9.79 3.67 3.46
CA VAL A 29 -9.02 3.06 2.37
C VAL A 29 -7.85 3.97 1.98
N ILE A 30 -6.72 3.36 1.66
CA ILE A 30 -5.57 4.05 1.08
C ILE A 30 -5.74 4.07 -0.44
N ALA A 31 -5.63 5.26 -1.04
CA ALA A 31 -5.71 5.45 -2.48
C ALA A 31 -4.31 5.54 -3.11
N PHE A 32 -4.20 5.01 -4.31
CA PHE A 32 -3.00 5.11 -5.15
C PHE A 32 -3.30 6.02 -6.34
N ASN A 33 -2.39 6.89 -6.70
CA ASN A 33 -2.55 7.82 -7.82
C ASN A 33 -1.60 7.53 -8.98
N THR A 34 -0.72 6.54 -8.83
CA THR A 34 0.26 6.19 -9.87
C THR A 34 0.42 4.67 -9.95
N THR A 35 0.42 4.18 -11.19
CA THR A 35 0.78 2.80 -11.53
C THR A 35 2.13 2.82 -12.24
N GLY A 36 3.07 2.06 -11.74
CA GLY A 36 4.38 1.83 -12.34
C GLY A 36 4.35 0.63 -13.30
N ALA A 37 5.36 -0.24 -13.22
CA ALA A 37 5.38 -1.46 -14.01
C ALA A 37 4.19 -2.36 -13.66
N ALA A 38 3.46 -2.81 -14.69
CA ALA A 38 2.30 -3.67 -14.52
C ALA A 38 2.12 -4.62 -15.72
N ASP A 39 1.77 -5.87 -15.41
CA ASP A 39 1.33 -6.85 -16.38
C ASP A 39 0.34 -7.82 -15.72
N GLY A 40 -0.84 -7.98 -16.31
CA GLY A 40 -1.90 -8.86 -15.84
C GLY A 40 -2.64 -8.41 -14.58
N ILE A 41 -1.99 -7.81 -13.59
CA ILE A 41 -2.62 -7.23 -12.40
C ILE A 41 -3.03 -5.78 -12.70
N THR A 42 -4.20 -5.36 -12.24
CA THR A 42 -4.73 -4.02 -12.51
C THR A 42 -5.11 -3.27 -11.24
N LEU A 43 -4.94 -1.95 -11.27
CA LEU A 43 -5.48 -1.04 -10.25
C LEU A 43 -6.84 -0.52 -10.72
N VAL A 44 -7.89 -0.79 -9.95
CA VAL A 44 -9.25 -0.35 -10.24
C VAL A 44 -9.71 0.61 -9.12
N THR A 45 -10.43 1.66 -9.47
CA THR A 45 -10.99 2.66 -8.52
C THR A 45 -9.96 3.26 -7.56
N THR A 46 -8.71 3.43 -7.99
CA THR A 46 -7.58 3.96 -7.20
C THR A 46 -7.15 3.16 -5.98
N SER A 47 -7.89 2.13 -5.55
CA SER A 47 -7.60 1.38 -4.32
C SER A 47 -7.57 -0.14 -4.50
N ARG A 48 -8.24 -0.67 -5.52
CA ARG A 48 -8.42 -2.11 -5.72
C ARG A 48 -7.35 -2.69 -6.61
N ILE A 49 -6.45 -3.46 -6.03
CA ILE A 49 -5.47 -4.27 -6.76
C ILE A 49 -6.15 -5.58 -7.14
N THR A 50 -6.53 -5.71 -8.41
CA THR A 50 -7.33 -6.82 -8.93
C THR A 50 -6.44 -7.88 -9.57
N LEU A 51 -6.58 -9.11 -9.12
CA LEU A 51 -5.76 -10.25 -9.49
C LEU A 51 -6.38 -11.02 -10.67
N PRO A 52 -5.60 -11.36 -11.71
CA PRO A 52 -6.15 -11.92 -12.95
C PRO A 52 -6.49 -13.42 -12.86
N ALA A 53 -5.83 -14.16 -11.97
CA ALA A 53 -5.93 -15.61 -11.92
C ALA A 53 -5.84 -16.15 -10.49
N ILE A 54 -6.37 -17.34 -10.29
CA ILE A 54 -6.21 -18.10 -9.04
C ILE A 54 -4.72 -18.37 -8.82
N GLY A 55 -4.27 -18.26 -7.57
CA GLY A 55 -2.87 -18.48 -7.19
C GLY A 55 -2.47 -17.71 -5.95
N THR A 56 -1.19 -17.76 -5.62
CA THR A 56 -0.59 -17.03 -4.51
C THR A 56 0.16 -15.81 -5.03
N TYR A 57 -0.03 -14.69 -4.38
CA TYR A 57 0.60 -13.41 -4.73
C TYR A 57 1.38 -12.85 -3.56
N LEU A 58 2.63 -12.48 -3.81
CA LEU A 58 3.47 -11.79 -2.84
C LEU A 58 3.18 -10.30 -2.91
N PHE A 59 2.75 -9.74 -1.79
CA PHE A 59 2.56 -8.30 -1.59
C PHE A 59 3.72 -7.76 -0.75
N SER A 60 4.39 -6.73 -1.27
CA SER A 60 5.42 -5.97 -0.55
C SER A 60 4.94 -4.53 -0.39
N VAL A 61 4.82 -4.06 0.84
CA VAL A 61 4.34 -2.73 1.19
C VAL A 61 5.43 -1.95 1.90
N SER A 62 5.63 -0.70 1.48
CA SER A 62 6.43 0.29 2.21
C SER A 62 5.62 1.57 2.34
N ALA A 63 5.30 1.98 3.56
CA ALA A 63 4.53 3.18 3.84
C ALA A 63 5.30 4.10 4.79
N VAL A 64 5.33 5.39 4.48
CA VAL A 64 5.89 6.43 5.36
C VAL A 64 4.77 6.89 6.27
N VAL A 65 4.72 6.38 7.48
CA VAL A 65 3.68 6.71 8.47
C VAL A 65 4.17 7.82 9.37
N GLN A 66 3.33 8.82 9.58
CA GLN A 66 3.65 9.98 10.42
C GLN A 66 2.41 10.49 11.14
N ALA A 67 2.62 11.28 12.21
CA ALA A 67 1.61 12.07 12.89
C ALA A 67 2.21 13.41 13.32
N THR A 68 1.39 14.46 13.40
CA THR A 68 1.82 15.77 13.92
C THR A 68 1.71 15.88 15.45
N ALA A 69 1.34 14.80 16.13
CA ALA A 69 1.29 14.70 17.59
C ALA A 69 1.92 13.40 18.07
N ALA A 70 2.63 13.46 19.20
CA ALA A 70 3.31 12.31 19.78
C ALA A 70 2.35 11.22 20.28
N ASN A 71 2.86 9.97 20.33
CA ASN A 71 2.18 8.81 20.88
C ASN A 71 0.84 8.48 20.18
N LYS A 72 0.73 8.78 18.88
CA LYS A 72 -0.39 8.36 18.06
C LYS A 72 -0.06 7.08 17.33
N SER A 73 -1.03 6.20 17.19
CA SER A 73 -0.82 4.95 16.47
C SER A 73 -1.51 4.96 15.12
N CYS A 74 -0.87 4.30 14.16
CA CYS A 74 -1.41 3.96 12.87
C CYS A 74 -1.42 2.44 12.70
N SER A 75 -2.54 1.91 12.23
CA SER A 75 -2.70 0.52 11.81
C SER A 75 -2.93 0.50 10.30
N ILE A 76 -2.28 -0.44 9.60
CA ILE A 76 -2.52 -0.70 8.17
C ILE A 76 -2.75 -2.20 8.01
N TRP A 77 -3.79 -2.58 7.26
CA TRP A 77 -4.16 -3.97 7.01
C TRP A 77 -4.73 -4.16 5.62
N PHE A 78 -4.84 -5.41 5.19
CA PHE A 78 -5.47 -5.77 3.93
C PHE A 78 -6.96 -6.10 4.09
N ARG A 79 -7.73 -5.73 3.08
CA ARG A 79 -9.08 -6.25 2.83
C ARG A 79 -9.10 -6.99 1.50
N LYS A 80 -9.78 -8.14 1.48
CA LYS A 80 -10.08 -8.91 0.28
C LYS A 80 -11.57 -8.81 -0.01
N ASN A 81 -11.95 -8.32 -1.18
CA ASN A 81 -13.34 -8.21 -1.60
C ASN A 81 -14.23 -7.52 -0.54
N GLY A 82 -13.70 -6.48 0.13
CA GLY A 82 -14.39 -5.71 1.15
C GLY A 82 -14.34 -6.30 2.58
N SER A 83 -13.77 -7.49 2.79
CA SER A 83 -13.65 -8.13 4.11
C SER A 83 -12.22 -8.08 4.64
N ASN A 84 -12.04 -7.89 5.95
CA ASN A 84 -10.71 -7.86 6.56
C ASN A 84 -10.00 -9.22 6.40
N VAL A 85 -8.73 -9.17 6.01
CA VAL A 85 -7.86 -10.34 5.97
C VAL A 85 -7.26 -10.57 7.36
N ALA A 86 -7.47 -11.76 7.92
CA ALA A 86 -6.92 -12.12 9.22
C ALA A 86 -5.39 -12.06 9.21
N ALA A 87 -4.79 -11.65 10.33
CA ALA A 87 -3.34 -11.56 10.54
C ALA A 87 -2.58 -10.64 9.56
N SER A 88 -3.27 -9.74 8.86
CA SER A 88 -2.65 -8.78 7.93
C SER A 88 -2.43 -7.39 8.52
N ASN A 89 -2.83 -7.15 9.77
CA ASN A 89 -2.72 -5.85 10.41
C ASN A 89 -1.31 -5.63 10.99
N THR A 90 -0.72 -4.50 10.65
CA THR A 90 0.54 -4.01 11.22
C THR A 90 0.28 -2.65 11.85
N LYS A 91 0.77 -2.45 13.07
CA LYS A 91 0.56 -1.24 13.86
C LYS A 91 1.89 -0.61 14.27
N VAL A 92 2.00 0.69 14.07
CA VAL A 92 3.15 1.49 14.52
C VAL A 92 2.70 2.63 15.43
N ILE A 93 3.60 3.07 16.32
CA ILE A 93 3.43 4.28 17.12
C ILE A 93 4.24 5.39 16.44
N CYS A 94 3.57 6.50 16.13
CA CYS A 94 4.19 7.66 15.52
C CYS A 94 4.73 8.60 16.62
N LEU A 95 5.98 8.99 16.48
CA LEU A 95 6.56 10.10 17.21
C LEU A 95 6.14 11.42 16.56
N ASN A 96 6.13 12.50 17.33
CA ASN A 96 5.67 13.80 16.83
C ASN A 96 6.54 14.32 15.67
N GLY A 97 5.95 14.42 14.50
CA GLY A 97 6.63 14.92 13.30
C GLY A 97 7.67 13.96 12.68
N GLU A 98 7.99 12.85 13.34
CA GLU A 98 8.99 11.89 12.85
C GLU A 98 8.36 10.82 11.96
N PRO A 99 8.88 10.60 10.75
CA PRO A 99 8.39 9.54 9.89
C PRO A 99 8.85 8.16 10.41
N THR A 100 7.94 7.21 10.34
CA THR A 100 8.22 5.79 10.63
C THR A 100 7.89 4.98 9.40
N ILE A 101 8.78 4.08 9.00
CA ILE A 101 8.52 3.17 7.89
C ILE A 101 7.76 1.96 8.40
N LEU A 102 6.55 1.77 7.87
CA LEU A 102 5.80 0.54 8.04
C LEU A 102 6.03 -0.32 6.81
N ALA A 103 6.68 -1.47 7.00
CA ALA A 103 6.96 -2.42 5.94
C ALA A 103 6.26 -3.74 6.22
N VAL A 104 5.61 -4.30 5.21
CA VAL A 104 4.93 -5.60 5.26
C VAL A 104 5.26 -6.39 4.01
N VAL A 105 5.60 -7.66 4.21
CA VAL A 105 5.71 -8.63 3.12
C VAL A 105 4.81 -9.82 3.49
N ILE A 106 3.83 -10.13 2.64
CA ILE A 106 2.83 -11.15 2.92
C ILE A 106 2.42 -11.87 1.62
N ASN A 107 2.20 -13.18 1.72
CA ASN A 107 1.56 -13.96 0.67
C ASN A 107 0.04 -13.94 0.86
N LEU A 108 -0.69 -13.58 -0.18
CA LEU A 108 -2.14 -13.53 -0.18
C LEU A 108 -2.70 -14.39 -1.33
N GLU A 109 -3.82 -15.06 -1.09
CA GLU A 109 -4.41 -16.00 -2.06
C GLU A 109 -5.51 -15.36 -2.89
N CYS A 110 -5.41 -15.50 -4.20
CA CYS A 110 -6.51 -15.33 -5.13
C CYS A 110 -7.26 -16.67 -5.27
N THR A 111 -8.48 -16.75 -4.80
CA THR A 111 -9.32 -17.94 -4.86
C THR A 111 -10.28 -17.94 -6.04
N THR A 112 -10.54 -16.76 -6.59
CA THR A 112 -11.38 -16.54 -7.77
C THR A 112 -10.74 -15.47 -8.63
N ALA A 113 -10.60 -15.71 -9.92
CA ALA A 113 -10.11 -14.68 -10.84
C ALA A 113 -10.95 -13.40 -10.72
N GLY A 114 -10.31 -12.26 -10.56
CA GLY A 114 -10.97 -10.98 -10.27
C GLY A 114 -11.09 -10.64 -8.79
N ASP A 115 -10.64 -11.50 -7.87
CA ASP A 115 -10.46 -11.11 -6.47
C ASP A 115 -9.60 -9.85 -6.40
N TYR A 116 -9.96 -8.91 -5.51
CA TYR A 116 -9.17 -7.71 -5.30
C TYR A 116 -8.77 -7.53 -3.84
N TYR A 117 -7.65 -6.86 -3.67
CA TYR A 117 -7.14 -6.44 -2.37
C TYR A 117 -7.07 -4.92 -2.29
N GLU A 118 -7.39 -4.40 -1.11
CA GLU A 118 -7.25 -2.99 -0.74
C GLU A 118 -6.42 -2.89 0.53
N LEU A 119 -5.65 -1.82 0.67
CA LEU A 119 -5.03 -1.43 1.93
C LEU A 119 -5.91 -0.43 2.64
N TRP A 120 -6.15 -0.68 3.91
CA TRP A 120 -6.93 0.17 4.79
C TRP A 120 -6.08 0.64 5.95
N MET A 121 -6.34 1.84 6.45
CA MET A 121 -5.66 2.40 7.60
C MET A 121 -6.65 2.94 8.62
N ALA A 122 -6.22 2.98 9.88
CA ALA A 122 -6.90 3.69 10.97
C ALA A 122 -5.85 4.24 11.93
N GLY A 123 -6.19 5.28 12.65
CA GLY A 123 -5.29 5.90 13.60
C GLY A 123 -6.00 6.54 14.77
N THR A 124 -5.25 6.87 15.82
CA THR A 124 -5.76 7.45 17.06
C THR A 124 -5.85 8.98 17.04
N ALA A 125 -5.54 9.62 15.92
CA ALA A 125 -5.75 11.05 15.70
C ALA A 125 -5.87 11.34 14.20
N THR A 126 -6.57 12.39 13.82
CA THR A 126 -6.77 12.81 12.42
C THR A 126 -5.48 13.28 11.73
N SER A 127 -4.42 13.56 12.50
CA SER A 127 -3.09 13.86 11.95
C SER A 127 -2.27 12.62 11.59
N VAL A 128 -2.77 11.43 11.87
CA VAL A 128 -2.11 10.17 11.51
C VAL A 128 -2.40 9.84 10.06
N GLY A 129 -1.40 9.34 9.34
CA GLY A 129 -1.59 8.87 7.99
C GLY A 129 -0.30 8.45 7.30
N VAL A 130 -0.38 8.28 5.99
CA VAL A 130 0.77 8.05 5.12
C VAL A 130 1.20 9.37 4.46
N TYR A 131 2.47 9.72 4.58
CA TYR A 131 2.99 11.04 4.22
C TYR A 131 3.96 10.98 3.06
N ALA A 132 3.71 11.80 2.05
CA ALA A 132 4.62 12.01 0.94
C ALA A 132 5.53 13.22 1.21
N THR A 133 6.75 13.18 0.68
CA THR A 133 7.68 14.30 0.73
C THR A 133 8.01 14.77 -0.69
N ALA A 134 7.98 16.07 -0.91
CA ALA A 134 8.37 16.65 -2.20
C ALA A 134 9.86 16.40 -2.49
N ALA A 135 10.22 16.43 -3.78
CA ALA A 135 11.61 16.36 -4.20
C ALA A 135 12.42 17.54 -3.62
N ALA A 136 13.63 17.25 -3.17
CA ALA A 136 14.57 18.29 -2.75
C ALA A 136 15.26 18.93 -3.96
N VAL A 137 15.36 20.26 -3.97
CA VAL A 137 15.99 21.03 -5.05
C VAL A 137 17.41 21.49 -4.72
N GLY A 138 17.86 21.28 -3.49
CA GLY A 138 19.21 21.66 -3.01
C GLY A 138 20.20 20.50 -3.07
N PRO A 139 21.50 20.71 -2.74
CA PRO A 139 22.47 19.62 -2.65
C PRO A 139 22.25 18.79 -1.36
N PRO A 140 22.03 17.44 -1.46
CA PRO A 140 21.82 16.72 -2.69
C PRO A 140 20.43 16.96 -3.31
N VAL A 141 20.32 16.82 -4.62
CA VAL A 141 19.01 16.76 -5.29
C VAL A 141 18.45 15.37 -5.06
N GLU A 142 17.31 15.27 -4.42
CA GLU A 142 16.65 14.01 -4.10
C GLU A 142 15.28 13.92 -4.78
N PRO A 143 14.89 12.74 -5.30
CA PRO A 143 13.53 12.53 -5.80
C PRO A 143 12.51 12.64 -4.68
N SER A 144 11.25 12.86 -5.04
CA SER A 144 10.13 12.82 -4.08
C SER A 144 9.99 11.46 -3.43
N VAL A 145 9.55 11.44 -2.16
CA VAL A 145 9.25 10.22 -1.41
C VAL A 145 7.74 9.96 -1.52
N PRO A 146 7.31 8.85 -2.14
CA PRO A 146 5.91 8.45 -2.11
C PRO A 146 5.44 8.15 -0.68
N SER A 147 4.17 8.43 -0.39
CA SER A 147 3.59 8.13 0.93
C SER A 147 3.47 6.63 1.17
N ILE A 148 3.21 5.86 0.11
CA ILE A 148 3.13 4.41 0.13
C ILE A 148 3.48 3.84 -1.23
N ILE A 149 4.18 2.71 -1.24
CA ILE A 149 4.47 1.89 -2.42
C ILE A 149 3.99 0.47 -2.12
N VAL A 150 3.31 -0.13 -3.08
CA VAL A 150 2.91 -1.55 -3.04
C VAL A 150 3.36 -2.22 -4.32
N SER A 151 4.10 -3.31 -4.18
CA SER A 151 4.47 -4.19 -5.28
C SER A 151 3.81 -5.54 -5.09
N VAL A 152 3.24 -6.08 -6.15
CA VAL A 152 2.56 -7.39 -6.15
C VAL A 152 3.09 -8.22 -7.30
N VAL A 153 3.38 -9.49 -7.03
CA VAL A 153 3.80 -10.46 -8.04
C VAL A 153 3.17 -11.81 -7.76
N GLN A 154 2.71 -12.50 -8.79
CA GLN A 154 2.25 -13.87 -8.67
C GLN A 154 3.45 -14.79 -8.43
N VAL A 155 3.36 -15.66 -7.41
CA VAL A 155 4.43 -16.61 -7.04
C VAL A 155 4.05 -18.08 -7.26
N SER A 156 2.77 -18.38 -7.42
CA SER A 156 2.29 -19.72 -7.80
C SER A 156 0.90 -19.66 -8.42
#